data_78e58148260502a63d11becbc178eb32
#
_entry.id   78e58148260502a63d11becbc178eb32
#
_cell.length_a   1.000
_cell.length_b   1.000
_cell.length_c   1.000
_cell.angle_alpha   90.00
_cell.angle_beta   90.00
_cell.angle_gamma   90.00
#
_symmetry.space_group_name_H-M   'P 1'
#
loop_
_entity.id
_entity.type
_entity.pdbx_description
1 polymer ?
#
loop_
_entity_poly.entity_id
_entity_poly.type
_entity_poly.pdbx_seq_one_letter_code
_entity_poly.pdbx_strand_id
1 'polypeptide(L)'
;MNTKPAEWDVGIIGGGPAGSTAAAYLAKAGLSVVVFESAHFPREHVGESLVPATTPVLLETGAMAAVEAAGFPRKFGAAWTSAESRPVSHMGFSNLTHDFRLAEVMFNERDQAGVDRDYTFHVDRGKFDQILLENAASLGAEVHHGVRVNRVDFDGEHPVMHTRSADGQREVPVRLVVDASGRNTTLGSQLKVKVADPVFNQYAIHTWFDGFDRQALSAEQSKSDFIFIHFLPLTDTWVWQIPITETVTSIGVVTQKARFAEAAKEDLEAFFWECVGSRPELEAALRSSEQVRPFKAEGDYSYAMKQICGDNFVMIGDAARFVDPIFSTGVSIALNSARLACNDIIAAAEAGDFKRERFTTYEMLLRRGVRNWYEFISVYYRLNILFTAFVQDPRYRLDVLKMLQGNMYDEAEPKALVEMRNVIRAVEQDPEHLWHPYLGELSAPTAAPIF
;
A
#
# COMPACT_ATOMS: atom_id res chain seq x y z
N MET A 1 6.79 3.20 41.52
CA MET A 1 7.23 2.78 40.19
C MET A 1 7.11 1.27 40.12
N ASN A 2 6.31 0.77 39.20
CA ASN A 2 6.03 -0.66 39.10
C ASN A 2 7.16 -1.29 38.28
N THR A 3 8.14 -1.90 38.95
CA THR A 3 9.33 -2.51 38.32
C THR A 3 9.06 -4.00 38.03
N LYS A 4 7.98 -4.32 37.29
CA LYS A 4 7.87 -5.68 36.76
C LYS A 4 8.94 -5.89 35.69
N PRO A 5 9.75 -6.97 35.74
CA PRO A 5 10.66 -7.27 34.65
C PRO A 5 9.91 -7.47 33.35
N ALA A 6 10.52 -7.11 32.21
CA ALA A 6 9.95 -7.36 30.91
C ALA A 6 9.80 -8.87 30.69
N GLU A 7 8.64 -9.30 30.23
CA GLU A 7 8.37 -10.70 29.88
C GLU A 7 8.90 -11.04 28.49
N TRP A 8 8.95 -10.02 27.59
CA TRP A 8 9.32 -10.14 26.18
C TRP A 8 10.29 -9.04 25.77
N ASP A 9 11.17 -9.35 24.83
CA ASP A 9 12.00 -8.33 24.21
C ASP A 9 11.15 -7.37 23.39
N VAL A 10 10.21 -7.92 22.60
CA VAL A 10 9.36 -7.11 21.71
C VAL A 10 7.90 -7.54 21.78
N GLY A 11 7.01 -6.57 22.03
CA GLY A 11 5.56 -6.72 21.88
C GLY A 11 5.06 -6.03 20.62
N ILE A 12 4.32 -6.75 19.77
CA ILE A 12 3.82 -6.27 18.48
C ILE A 12 2.31 -6.10 18.54
N ILE A 13 1.80 -4.94 18.16
CA ILE A 13 0.38 -4.62 18.05
C ILE A 13 -0.08 -4.86 16.62
N GLY A 14 -0.83 -5.93 16.37
CA GLY A 14 -1.37 -6.31 15.06
C GLY A 14 -0.55 -7.37 14.34
N GLY A 15 -1.23 -8.39 13.84
CA GLY A 15 -0.67 -9.54 13.10
C GLY A 15 -0.85 -9.41 11.58
N GLY A 16 -1.12 -8.22 11.05
CA GLY A 16 -1.17 -7.97 9.60
C GLY A 16 0.23 -8.04 8.94
N PRO A 17 0.36 -7.72 7.65
CA PRO A 17 1.62 -7.89 6.91
C PRO A 17 2.84 -7.26 7.57
N ALA A 18 2.72 -6.04 8.12
CA ALA A 18 3.83 -5.39 8.82
C ALA A 18 4.23 -6.12 10.10
N GLY A 19 3.24 -6.44 10.96
CA GLY A 19 3.51 -7.08 12.25
C GLY A 19 4.02 -8.51 12.11
N SER A 20 3.44 -9.30 11.22
CA SER A 20 3.90 -10.66 10.93
C SER A 20 5.33 -10.66 10.36
N THR A 21 5.63 -9.71 9.46
CA THR A 21 6.98 -9.57 8.89
C THR A 21 7.99 -9.17 9.97
N ALA A 22 7.66 -8.19 10.82
CA ALA A 22 8.54 -7.79 11.93
C ALA A 22 8.75 -8.96 12.90
N ALA A 23 7.68 -9.67 13.28
CA ALA A 23 7.77 -10.83 14.15
C ALA A 23 8.70 -11.91 13.57
N ALA A 24 8.61 -12.18 12.26
CA ALA A 24 9.46 -13.16 11.60
C ALA A 24 10.95 -12.75 11.62
N TYR A 25 11.28 -11.49 11.31
CA TYR A 25 12.66 -11.00 11.37
C TYR A 25 13.23 -11.06 12.79
N LEU A 26 12.48 -10.59 13.77
CA LEU A 26 12.93 -10.49 15.16
C LEU A 26 13.08 -11.89 15.80
N ALA A 27 12.14 -12.80 15.57
CA ALA A 27 12.24 -14.18 16.03
C ALA A 27 13.45 -14.91 15.40
N LYS A 28 13.70 -14.72 14.09
CA LYS A 28 14.91 -15.24 13.42
C LYS A 28 16.21 -14.70 14.03
N ALA A 29 16.20 -13.47 14.53
CA ALA A 29 17.34 -12.88 15.24
C ALA A 29 17.48 -13.36 16.70
N GLY A 30 16.59 -14.23 17.18
CA GLY A 30 16.64 -14.82 18.51
C GLY A 30 16.00 -13.96 19.61
N LEU A 31 15.26 -12.92 19.27
CA LEU A 31 14.51 -12.12 20.23
C LEU A 31 13.22 -12.85 20.65
N SER A 32 12.81 -12.69 21.91
CA SER A 32 11.52 -13.12 22.38
C SER A 32 10.45 -12.13 21.93
N VAL A 33 9.49 -12.62 21.10
CA VAL A 33 8.49 -11.78 20.44
C VAL A 33 7.08 -12.26 20.76
N VAL A 34 6.20 -11.35 21.15
CA VAL A 34 4.77 -11.60 21.28
C VAL A 34 3.97 -10.70 20.33
N VAL A 35 3.01 -11.29 19.63
CA VAL A 35 2.08 -10.59 18.70
C VAL A 35 0.65 -10.65 19.23
N PHE A 36 0.01 -9.50 19.36
CA PHE A 36 -1.39 -9.41 19.73
C PHE A 36 -2.22 -8.97 18.52
N GLU A 37 -3.05 -9.88 17.99
CA GLU A 37 -3.95 -9.63 16.87
C GLU A 37 -5.41 -9.63 17.35
N SER A 38 -6.12 -8.55 17.06
CA SER A 38 -7.49 -8.34 17.51
C SER A 38 -8.52 -9.22 16.80
N ALA A 39 -8.22 -9.67 15.59
CA ALA A 39 -9.07 -10.55 14.79
C ALA A 39 -8.62 -12.02 14.90
N HIS A 40 -9.48 -12.92 14.41
CA HIS A 40 -9.11 -14.29 14.10
C HIS A 40 -8.87 -14.39 12.59
N PHE A 41 -7.77 -15.01 12.18
CA PHE A 41 -7.47 -15.24 10.77
C PHE A 41 -8.06 -16.59 10.29
N PRO A 42 -8.41 -16.72 9.00
CA PRO A 42 -8.33 -15.67 7.95
C PRO A 42 -9.36 -14.56 8.15
N ARG A 43 -9.01 -13.33 7.80
CA ARG A 43 -9.89 -12.17 7.81
C ARG A 43 -9.82 -11.41 6.50
N GLU A 44 -10.93 -10.86 6.06
CA GLU A 44 -10.96 -10.04 4.85
C GLU A 44 -10.21 -8.71 5.07
N HIS A 45 -9.47 -8.31 4.04
CA HIS A 45 -8.79 -7.02 3.99
C HIS A 45 -8.60 -6.59 2.54
N VAL A 46 -8.49 -5.28 2.27
CA VAL A 46 -8.13 -4.72 0.96
C VAL A 46 -6.61 -4.60 0.80
N GLY A 47 -6.14 -4.39 -0.45
CA GLY A 47 -4.71 -4.33 -0.78
C GLY A 47 -4.21 -5.68 -1.31
N GLU A 48 -4.81 -6.12 -2.40
CA GLU A 48 -4.75 -7.49 -2.96
C GLU A 48 -3.70 -7.65 -4.06
N SER A 49 -3.05 -6.57 -4.50
CA SER A 49 -2.04 -6.61 -5.55
C SER A 49 -0.69 -6.20 -4.98
N LEU A 50 0.31 -7.08 -5.10
CA LEU A 50 1.67 -6.82 -4.62
C LEU A 50 2.52 -6.12 -5.69
N VAL A 51 3.71 -5.66 -5.28
CA VAL A 51 4.76 -5.15 -6.17
C VAL A 51 6.06 -5.91 -5.97
N PRO A 52 6.98 -5.98 -6.95
CA PRO A 52 8.23 -6.74 -6.86
C PRO A 52 9.08 -6.49 -5.62
N ALA A 53 9.06 -5.29 -5.04
CA ALA A 53 9.78 -4.96 -3.81
C ALA A 53 9.33 -5.76 -2.57
N THR A 54 8.24 -6.52 -2.66
CA THR A 54 7.83 -7.47 -1.59
C THR A 54 8.61 -8.78 -1.64
N THR A 55 9.14 -9.17 -2.81
CA THR A 55 9.84 -10.44 -3.04
C THR A 55 11.04 -10.64 -2.11
N PRO A 56 11.98 -9.68 -1.98
CA PRO A 56 13.13 -9.85 -1.07
C PRO A 56 12.70 -10.11 0.37
N VAL A 57 11.66 -9.44 0.84
CA VAL A 57 11.15 -9.58 2.21
C VAL A 57 10.56 -10.97 2.45
N LEU A 58 9.79 -11.48 1.48
CA LEU A 58 9.22 -12.83 1.55
C LEU A 58 10.29 -13.92 1.52
N LEU A 59 11.36 -13.72 0.73
CA LEU A 59 12.53 -14.61 0.69
C LEU A 59 13.31 -14.58 2.01
N GLU A 60 13.64 -13.40 2.51
CA GLU A 60 14.42 -13.20 3.75
C GLU A 60 13.70 -13.75 4.99
N THR A 61 12.38 -13.58 5.06
CA THR A 61 11.56 -14.12 6.17
C THR A 61 11.29 -15.62 6.02
N GLY A 62 11.49 -16.20 4.84
CA GLY A 62 11.19 -17.60 4.55
C GLY A 62 9.73 -17.87 4.18
N ALA A 63 8.89 -16.85 4.07
CA ALA A 63 7.46 -16.99 3.74
C ALA A 63 7.20 -17.32 2.25
N MET A 64 8.18 -17.07 1.36
CA MET A 64 7.98 -17.17 -0.09
C MET A 64 7.49 -18.56 -0.52
N ALA A 65 8.02 -19.65 0.03
CA ALA A 65 7.61 -21.00 -0.36
C ALA A 65 6.12 -21.27 -0.06
N ALA A 66 5.62 -20.79 1.07
CA ALA A 66 4.21 -20.92 1.45
C ALA A 66 3.31 -20.02 0.59
N VAL A 67 3.78 -18.83 0.24
CA VAL A 67 3.06 -17.92 -0.68
C VAL A 67 2.94 -18.53 -2.08
N GLU A 68 3.99 -19.14 -2.61
CA GLU A 68 3.95 -19.84 -3.89
C GLU A 68 3.02 -21.07 -3.85
N ALA A 69 3.09 -21.86 -2.79
CA ALA A 69 2.25 -23.03 -2.61
C ALA A 69 0.75 -22.68 -2.44
N ALA A 70 0.43 -21.44 -2.10
CA ALA A 70 -0.94 -20.96 -1.93
C ALA A 70 -1.73 -20.87 -3.25
N GLY A 71 -1.03 -20.89 -4.41
CA GLY A 71 -1.66 -20.84 -5.72
C GLY A 71 -2.26 -19.47 -6.08
N PHE A 72 -1.71 -18.39 -5.55
CA PHE A 72 -2.11 -17.03 -5.91
C PHE A 72 -1.77 -16.73 -7.38
N PRO A 73 -2.60 -15.94 -8.10
CA PRO A 73 -2.29 -15.49 -9.45
C PRO A 73 -0.96 -14.73 -9.49
N ARG A 74 -0.13 -15.05 -10.48
CA ARG A 74 1.13 -14.35 -10.71
C ARG A 74 0.89 -13.05 -11.45
N LYS A 75 1.43 -11.96 -10.94
CA LYS A 75 1.36 -10.63 -11.54
C LYS A 75 2.65 -10.31 -12.26
N PHE A 76 2.61 -10.28 -13.59
CA PHE A 76 3.77 -10.00 -14.45
C PHE A 76 3.91 -8.53 -14.81
N GLY A 77 2.87 -7.73 -14.57
CA GLY A 77 2.88 -6.33 -14.95
C GLY A 77 1.67 -5.56 -14.45
N ALA A 78 1.52 -4.37 -14.98
CA ALA A 78 0.40 -3.48 -14.72
C ALA A 78 -0.01 -2.74 -15.99
N ALA A 79 -1.30 -2.45 -16.15
CA ALA A 79 -1.85 -1.75 -17.28
C ALA A 79 -2.86 -0.68 -16.86
N TRP A 80 -2.92 0.39 -17.62
CA TRP A 80 -3.85 1.50 -17.45
C TRP A 80 -4.64 1.69 -18.73
N THR A 81 -5.95 1.78 -18.64
CA THR A 81 -6.83 2.01 -19.80
C THR A 81 -7.65 3.27 -19.63
N SER A 82 -7.93 3.95 -20.74
CA SER A 82 -8.82 5.11 -20.81
C SER A 82 -9.85 4.91 -21.92
N ALA A 83 -11.06 5.44 -21.73
CA ALA A 83 -12.09 5.44 -22.78
C ALA A 83 -11.75 6.37 -23.96
N GLU A 84 -10.91 7.39 -23.71
CA GLU A 84 -10.59 8.43 -24.70
C GLU A 84 -9.12 8.41 -25.08
N SER A 85 -8.84 8.57 -26.38
CA SER A 85 -7.52 8.88 -26.88
C SER A 85 -7.24 10.38 -26.71
N ARG A 86 -6.13 10.74 -26.03
CA ARG A 86 -5.77 12.14 -25.77
C ARG A 86 -4.60 12.57 -26.65
N PRO A 87 -4.58 13.80 -27.19
CA PRO A 87 -3.53 14.25 -28.10
C PRO A 87 -2.21 14.52 -27.38
N VAL A 88 -1.09 14.07 -27.95
CA VAL A 88 0.28 14.20 -27.38
C VAL A 88 1.27 14.88 -28.32
N SER A 89 0.83 15.20 -29.53
CA SER A 89 1.69 15.53 -30.68
C SER A 89 2.61 16.76 -30.53
N HIS A 90 2.57 17.50 -29.41
CA HIS A 90 3.28 18.79 -29.31
C HIS A 90 4.28 18.90 -28.13
N MET A 91 4.60 17.79 -27.46
CA MET A 91 5.39 17.85 -26.23
C MET A 91 6.84 17.39 -26.37
N GLY A 92 7.38 17.30 -27.59
CA GLY A 92 8.74 16.79 -27.82
C GLY A 92 8.92 15.29 -27.58
N PHE A 93 7.85 14.57 -27.35
CA PHE A 93 7.81 13.11 -27.27
C PHE A 93 7.63 12.51 -28.67
N SER A 94 8.63 12.64 -29.52
CA SER A 94 8.55 12.31 -30.96
C SER A 94 8.36 10.82 -31.28
N ASN A 95 8.50 9.95 -30.30
CA ASN A 95 8.48 8.49 -30.48
C ASN A 95 7.28 7.79 -29.86
N LEU A 96 6.26 8.54 -29.40
CA LEU A 96 5.08 7.95 -28.81
C LEU A 96 4.13 7.41 -29.87
N THR A 97 3.69 6.18 -29.70
CA THR A 97 2.51 5.69 -30.39
C THR A 97 1.32 6.52 -29.91
N HIS A 98 0.51 7.06 -30.83
CA HIS A 98 -0.55 8.02 -30.53
C HIS A 98 -1.78 7.43 -29.81
N ASP A 99 -1.71 6.18 -29.34
CA ASP A 99 -2.81 5.54 -28.62
C ASP A 99 -2.60 5.60 -27.10
N PHE A 100 -3.25 6.56 -26.46
CA PHE A 100 -3.26 6.72 -25.00
C PHE A 100 -4.36 5.94 -24.31
N ARG A 101 -5.09 5.10 -25.03
CA ARG A 101 -6.13 4.25 -24.44
C ARG A 101 -5.54 3.13 -23.59
N LEU A 102 -4.29 2.74 -23.85
CA LEU A 102 -3.59 1.70 -23.11
C LEU A 102 -2.14 2.11 -22.83
N ALA A 103 -1.74 2.03 -21.56
CA ALA A 103 -0.36 2.03 -21.13
C ALA A 103 -0.07 0.78 -20.32
N GLU A 104 1.08 0.18 -20.50
CA GLU A 104 1.45 -1.05 -19.80
C GLU A 104 2.93 -1.12 -19.49
N VAL A 105 3.27 -1.83 -18.42
CA VAL A 105 4.64 -2.18 -18.05
C VAL A 105 4.73 -3.65 -17.68
N MET A 106 5.86 -4.27 -17.97
CA MET A 106 6.19 -5.64 -17.56
C MET A 106 7.36 -5.63 -16.59
N PHE A 107 7.31 -6.44 -15.55
CA PHE A 107 8.34 -6.44 -14.51
C PHE A 107 9.68 -7.02 -14.97
N ASN A 108 9.69 -7.82 -16.05
CA ASN A 108 10.91 -8.34 -16.67
C ASN A 108 11.70 -7.31 -17.50
N GLU A 109 11.16 -6.10 -17.69
CA GLU A 109 11.87 -5.04 -18.44
C GLU A 109 13.02 -4.41 -17.65
N ARG A 110 13.04 -4.61 -16.33
CA ARG A 110 14.08 -4.06 -15.45
C ARG A 110 14.36 -5.01 -14.29
N ASP A 111 15.63 -5.37 -14.14
CA ASP A 111 16.10 -6.12 -12.98
C ASP A 111 16.04 -5.27 -11.71
N GLN A 112 15.69 -5.89 -10.60
CA GLN A 112 15.68 -5.27 -9.29
C GLN A 112 16.47 -6.11 -8.29
N ALA A 113 17.35 -5.48 -7.53
CA ALA A 113 18.16 -6.15 -6.53
C ALA A 113 17.31 -6.94 -5.52
N GLY A 114 17.66 -8.21 -5.28
CA GLY A 114 16.94 -9.11 -4.40
C GLY A 114 15.64 -9.69 -4.95
N VAL A 115 15.25 -9.33 -6.19
CA VAL A 115 14.11 -9.93 -6.89
C VAL A 115 14.65 -10.95 -7.89
N ASP A 116 14.35 -12.22 -7.65
CA ASP A 116 14.88 -13.37 -8.39
C ASP A 116 13.92 -13.89 -9.47
N ARG A 117 12.83 -13.16 -9.73
CA ARG A 117 11.74 -13.54 -10.65
C ARG A 117 11.14 -12.33 -11.35
N ASP A 118 10.46 -12.58 -12.46
CA ASP A 118 9.81 -11.57 -13.31
C ASP A 118 8.34 -11.31 -12.94
N TYR A 119 7.88 -11.85 -11.80
CA TYR A 119 6.51 -11.71 -11.31
C TYR A 119 6.47 -11.41 -9.80
N THR A 120 5.35 -10.92 -9.38
CA THR A 120 4.89 -10.90 -7.99
C THR A 120 3.51 -11.57 -7.92
N PHE A 121 2.66 -11.26 -6.93
CA PHE A 121 1.38 -11.93 -6.75
C PHE A 121 0.22 -10.95 -6.62
N HIS A 122 -0.95 -11.40 -7.08
CA HIS A 122 -2.23 -10.96 -6.56
C HIS A 122 -2.65 -11.92 -5.46
N VAL A 123 -3.21 -11.42 -4.37
CA VAL A 123 -3.43 -12.24 -3.18
C VAL A 123 -4.83 -12.05 -2.59
N ASP A 124 -5.46 -13.14 -2.21
CA ASP A 124 -6.49 -13.09 -1.18
C ASP A 124 -5.81 -12.73 0.15
N ARG A 125 -6.08 -11.53 0.65
CA ARG A 125 -5.47 -11.00 1.85
C ARG A 125 -5.78 -11.80 3.11
N GLY A 126 -6.93 -12.45 3.17
CA GLY A 126 -7.24 -13.36 4.27
C GLY A 126 -6.22 -14.49 4.37
N LYS A 127 -5.99 -15.16 3.26
CA LYS A 127 -5.04 -16.28 3.15
C LYS A 127 -3.58 -15.80 3.23
N PHE A 128 -3.24 -14.71 2.54
CA PHE A 128 -1.88 -14.17 2.53
C PHE A 128 -1.42 -13.71 3.91
N ASP A 129 -2.25 -12.92 4.61
CA ASP A 129 -1.93 -12.42 5.93
C ASP A 129 -1.79 -13.57 6.95
N GLN A 130 -2.63 -14.61 6.83
CA GLN A 130 -2.53 -15.82 7.64
C GLN A 130 -1.19 -16.54 7.41
N ILE A 131 -0.77 -16.74 6.15
CA ILE A 131 0.51 -17.36 5.81
C ILE A 131 1.68 -16.61 6.48
N LEU A 132 1.68 -15.27 6.41
CA LEU A 132 2.75 -14.48 7.03
C LEU A 132 2.77 -14.63 8.55
N LEU A 133 1.60 -14.66 9.20
CA LEU A 133 1.50 -14.77 10.65
C LEU A 133 1.89 -16.18 11.14
N GLU A 134 1.46 -17.22 10.44
CA GLU A 134 1.86 -18.61 10.70
C GLU A 134 3.36 -18.83 10.48
N ASN A 135 3.94 -18.19 9.46
CA ASN A 135 5.39 -18.21 9.25
C ASN A 135 6.13 -17.58 10.43
N ALA A 136 5.68 -16.43 10.94
CA ALA A 136 6.27 -15.80 12.13
C ALA A 136 6.18 -16.69 13.36
N ALA A 137 5.01 -17.34 13.57
CA ALA A 137 4.84 -18.30 14.66
C ALA A 137 5.79 -19.51 14.54
N SER A 138 5.97 -20.05 13.33
CA SER A 138 6.89 -21.15 13.06
C SER A 138 8.36 -20.82 13.36
N LEU A 139 8.70 -19.53 13.31
CA LEU A 139 10.04 -19.01 13.62
C LEU A 139 10.23 -18.69 15.13
N GLY A 140 9.19 -18.88 15.94
CA GLY A 140 9.25 -18.73 17.40
C GLY A 140 8.55 -17.51 17.98
N ALA A 141 7.85 -16.71 17.18
CA ALA A 141 6.99 -15.65 17.71
C ALA A 141 5.75 -16.24 18.39
N GLU A 142 5.41 -15.77 19.60
CA GLU A 142 4.15 -16.12 20.25
C GLU A 142 3.01 -15.25 19.71
N VAL A 143 1.95 -15.88 19.20
CA VAL A 143 0.84 -15.17 18.54
C VAL A 143 -0.46 -15.39 19.30
N HIS A 144 -1.12 -14.29 19.66
CA HIS A 144 -2.41 -14.29 20.33
C HIS A 144 -3.49 -13.67 19.43
N HIS A 145 -4.41 -14.49 18.95
CA HIS A 145 -5.60 -14.06 18.20
C HIS A 145 -6.73 -13.62 19.13
N GLY A 146 -7.59 -12.71 18.68
CA GLY A 146 -8.73 -12.19 19.46
C GLY A 146 -8.29 -11.32 20.63
N VAL A 147 -7.05 -10.83 20.64
CA VAL A 147 -6.49 -10.01 21.71
C VAL A 147 -6.18 -8.61 21.18
N ARG A 148 -6.89 -7.62 21.73
CA ARG A 148 -6.69 -6.21 21.38
C ARG A 148 -5.79 -5.53 22.40
N VAL A 149 -4.77 -4.80 21.93
CA VAL A 149 -4.03 -3.84 22.75
C VAL A 149 -4.80 -2.52 22.73
N ASN A 150 -5.24 -2.07 23.90
CA ASN A 150 -6.04 -0.85 24.03
C ASN A 150 -5.18 0.40 24.24
N ARG A 151 -4.06 0.24 24.95
CA ARG A 151 -3.09 1.30 25.23
C ARG A 151 -1.75 0.71 25.66
N VAL A 152 -0.73 1.52 25.65
CA VAL A 152 0.60 1.21 26.19
C VAL A 152 0.97 2.27 27.23
N ASP A 153 1.44 1.82 28.38
CA ASP A 153 1.95 2.70 29.42
C ASP A 153 3.47 2.78 29.31
N PHE A 154 4.02 3.99 29.22
CA PHE A 154 5.46 4.26 29.08
C PHE A 154 6.08 4.89 30.34
N ASP A 155 5.34 5.01 31.46
CA ASP A 155 5.79 5.73 32.65
C ASP A 155 6.80 4.92 33.53
N GLY A 156 7.04 3.64 33.17
CA GLY A 156 7.94 2.73 33.89
C GLY A 156 9.31 2.57 33.25
N GLU A 157 10.10 1.64 33.80
CA GLU A 157 11.37 1.20 33.21
C GLU A 157 11.16 0.50 31.86
N HIS A 158 10.02 -0.22 31.74
CA HIS A 158 9.60 -0.93 30.55
C HIS A 158 8.18 -0.54 30.18
N PRO A 159 7.86 -0.44 28.87
CA PRO A 159 6.48 -0.29 28.42
C PRO A 159 5.59 -1.44 28.90
N VAL A 160 4.36 -1.11 29.25
CA VAL A 160 3.35 -2.10 29.63
C VAL A 160 2.17 -2.03 28.63
N MET A 161 1.99 -3.11 27.89
CA MET A 161 0.85 -3.24 26.96
C MET A 161 -0.39 -3.70 27.72
N HIS A 162 -1.47 -2.92 27.67
CA HIS A 162 -2.77 -3.28 28.22
C HIS A 162 -3.61 -3.99 27.18
N THR A 163 -3.76 -5.29 27.35
CA THR A 163 -4.49 -6.15 26.41
C THR A 163 -5.88 -6.50 26.94
N ARG A 164 -6.79 -6.79 26.00
CA ARG A 164 -8.16 -7.26 26.27
C ARG A 164 -8.51 -8.39 25.31
N SER A 165 -9.03 -9.49 25.86
CA SER A 165 -9.59 -10.64 25.15
C SER A 165 -10.93 -11.04 25.73
N ALA A 166 -11.51 -12.15 25.25
CA ALA A 166 -12.69 -12.79 25.87
C ALA A 166 -12.41 -13.25 27.30
N ASP A 167 -11.16 -13.62 27.60
CA ASP A 167 -10.75 -14.12 28.94
C ASP A 167 -10.47 -13.00 29.95
N GLY A 168 -10.56 -11.73 29.52
CA GLY A 168 -10.36 -10.57 30.37
C GLY A 168 -9.25 -9.63 29.93
N GLN A 169 -8.71 -8.89 30.89
CA GLN A 169 -7.65 -7.90 30.65
C GLN A 169 -6.32 -8.40 31.26
N ARG A 170 -5.22 -8.13 30.58
CA ARG A 170 -3.86 -8.42 31.06
C ARG A 170 -2.92 -7.24 30.82
N GLU A 171 -1.95 -7.11 31.70
CA GLU A 171 -0.80 -6.22 31.55
C GLU A 171 0.39 -7.05 31.13
N VAL A 172 1.04 -6.68 30.01
CA VAL A 172 2.19 -7.38 29.44
C VAL A 172 3.34 -6.40 29.35
N PRO A 173 4.34 -6.49 30.24
CA PRO A 173 5.54 -5.68 30.19
C PRO A 173 6.49 -6.20 29.10
N VAL A 174 7.00 -5.29 28.25
CA VAL A 174 7.92 -5.58 27.15
C VAL A 174 9.04 -4.57 27.11
N ARG A 175 10.19 -4.89 26.51
CA ARG A 175 11.29 -3.92 26.38
C ARG A 175 11.04 -2.90 25.28
N LEU A 176 10.41 -3.33 24.19
CA LEU A 176 10.06 -2.49 23.05
C LEU A 176 8.64 -2.81 22.55
N VAL A 177 7.90 -1.79 22.16
CA VAL A 177 6.61 -1.93 21.46
C VAL A 177 6.75 -1.61 19.99
N VAL A 178 6.27 -2.50 19.12
CA VAL A 178 6.11 -2.24 17.69
C VAL A 178 4.63 -2.06 17.37
N ASP A 179 4.24 -0.85 16.99
CA ASP A 179 2.87 -0.59 16.52
C ASP A 179 2.76 -0.92 15.02
N ALA A 180 2.12 -2.05 14.74
CA ALA A 180 1.72 -2.53 13.42
C ALA A 180 0.19 -2.65 13.31
N SER A 181 -0.55 -1.83 14.07
CA SER A 181 -2.02 -1.87 14.18
C SER A 181 -2.75 -1.40 12.91
N GLY A 182 -2.01 -1.12 11.85
CA GLY A 182 -2.56 -0.67 10.59
C GLY A 182 -3.28 0.67 10.74
N ARG A 183 -4.42 0.82 10.06
CA ARG A 183 -5.22 2.07 10.09
C ARG A 183 -5.82 2.42 11.45
N ASN A 184 -5.84 1.48 12.41
CA ASN A 184 -6.24 1.77 13.78
C ASN A 184 -5.27 2.73 14.48
N THR A 185 -3.98 2.76 14.04
CA THR A 185 -2.97 3.70 14.52
C THR A 185 -2.96 3.81 16.05
N THR A 186 -2.81 2.69 16.75
CA THR A 186 -2.99 2.59 18.20
C THR A 186 -2.14 3.59 18.96
N LEU A 187 -0.81 3.59 18.75
CA LEU A 187 0.08 4.58 19.37
C LEU A 187 -0.07 5.96 18.76
N GLY A 188 -0.29 6.06 17.44
CA GLY A 188 -0.49 7.35 16.76
C GLY A 188 -1.67 8.13 17.34
N SER A 189 -2.76 7.43 17.66
CA SER A 189 -3.94 7.99 18.31
C SER A 189 -3.71 8.29 19.78
N GLN A 190 -3.08 7.37 20.52
CA GLN A 190 -2.76 7.56 21.95
C GLN A 190 -1.84 8.76 22.17
N LEU A 191 -0.78 8.87 21.38
CA LEU A 191 0.22 9.96 21.47
C LEU A 191 -0.20 11.25 20.78
N LYS A 192 -1.35 11.25 20.09
CA LYS A 192 -1.91 12.41 19.35
C LYS A 192 -0.94 12.95 18.28
N VAL A 193 -0.23 12.07 17.61
CA VAL A 193 0.75 12.41 16.57
C VAL A 193 0.21 12.20 15.15
N LYS A 194 -1.00 11.64 14.99
CA LYS A 194 -1.66 11.44 13.68
C LYS A 194 -2.12 12.76 13.09
N VAL A 195 -1.81 12.98 11.80
CA VAL A 195 -2.21 14.17 11.03
C VAL A 195 -2.86 13.69 9.74
N ALA A 196 -4.07 14.17 9.45
CA ALA A 196 -4.74 13.92 8.19
C ALA A 196 -3.95 14.54 7.02
N ASP A 197 -3.95 13.86 5.87
CA ASP A 197 -3.34 14.41 4.68
C ASP A 197 -4.21 15.54 4.12
N PRO A 198 -3.63 16.73 3.80
CA PRO A 198 -4.41 17.85 3.29
C PRO A 198 -4.74 17.71 1.79
N VAL A 199 -4.08 16.80 1.07
CA VAL A 199 -4.14 16.68 -0.40
C VAL A 199 -4.96 15.48 -0.82
N PHE A 200 -4.61 14.31 -0.31
CA PHE A 200 -5.28 13.06 -0.66
C PHE A 200 -6.46 12.80 0.25
N ASN A 201 -7.62 12.58 -0.35
CA ASN A 201 -8.85 12.33 0.37
C ASN A 201 -9.77 11.43 -0.47
N GLN A 202 -9.29 10.20 -0.69
CA GLN A 202 -9.95 9.23 -1.55
C GLN A 202 -10.80 8.25 -0.74
N TYR A 203 -11.84 7.74 -1.41
CA TYR A 203 -12.68 6.64 -0.95
C TYR A 203 -12.71 5.56 -2.00
N ALA A 204 -12.75 4.30 -1.57
CA ALA A 204 -12.94 3.16 -2.44
C ALA A 204 -14.24 2.43 -2.09
N ILE A 205 -14.95 1.95 -3.12
CA ILE A 205 -16.05 1.00 -2.98
C ILE A 205 -15.67 -0.22 -3.80
N HIS A 206 -15.71 -1.39 -3.19
CA HIS A 206 -15.20 -2.59 -3.84
C HIS A 206 -16.00 -3.84 -3.48
N THR A 207 -15.91 -4.82 -4.36
CA THR A 207 -16.44 -6.16 -4.18
C THR A 207 -15.66 -7.15 -5.04
N TRP A 208 -16.02 -8.43 -5.00
CA TRP A 208 -15.48 -9.47 -5.87
C TRP A 208 -16.55 -9.97 -6.83
N PHE A 209 -16.12 -10.21 -8.09
CA PHE A 209 -16.92 -10.80 -9.13
C PHE A 209 -16.33 -12.13 -9.58
N ASP A 210 -17.16 -13.16 -9.75
CA ASP A 210 -16.82 -14.44 -10.37
C ASP A 210 -17.23 -14.45 -11.83
N GLY A 211 -16.40 -15.07 -12.68
CA GLY A 211 -16.66 -15.15 -14.12
C GLY A 211 -16.51 -13.84 -14.89
N PHE A 212 -15.86 -12.81 -14.32
CA PHE A 212 -15.56 -11.57 -15.04
C PHE A 212 -14.57 -11.82 -16.18
N ASP A 213 -14.93 -11.40 -17.40
CA ASP A 213 -14.04 -11.47 -18.57
C ASP A 213 -12.93 -10.43 -18.45
N ARG A 214 -11.77 -10.85 -17.96
CA ARG A 214 -10.58 -9.98 -17.76
C ARG A 214 -10.02 -9.43 -19.08
N GLN A 215 -10.42 -9.98 -20.21
CA GLN A 215 -9.94 -9.57 -21.54
C GLN A 215 -10.87 -8.55 -22.20
N ALA A 216 -12.07 -8.35 -21.68
CA ALA A 216 -13.07 -7.44 -22.26
C ALA A 216 -12.54 -6.03 -22.58
N LEU A 217 -11.54 -5.55 -21.80
CA LEU A 217 -10.94 -4.22 -21.95
C LEU A 217 -9.48 -4.24 -22.42
N SER A 218 -8.82 -5.41 -22.43
CA SER A 218 -7.40 -5.54 -22.78
C SER A 218 -7.15 -6.09 -24.18
N ALA A 219 -8.12 -6.79 -24.76
CA ALA A 219 -8.06 -7.48 -26.05
C ALA A 219 -6.93 -8.53 -26.21
N GLU A 220 -6.12 -8.79 -25.16
CA GLU A 220 -5.01 -9.73 -25.19
C GLU A 220 -5.04 -10.71 -24.02
N GLN A 221 -5.10 -12.01 -24.33
CA GLN A 221 -5.13 -13.08 -23.32
C GLN A 221 -3.87 -13.14 -22.44
N SER A 222 -2.73 -12.76 -22.97
CA SER A 222 -1.46 -12.77 -22.24
C SER A 222 -1.40 -11.82 -21.03
N LYS A 223 -2.38 -10.92 -20.90
CA LYS A 223 -2.47 -9.90 -19.84
C LYS A 223 -3.58 -10.15 -18.84
N SER A 224 -4.24 -11.30 -18.89
CA SER A 224 -5.34 -11.64 -17.96
C SER A 224 -4.96 -11.52 -16.49
N ASP A 225 -3.67 -11.69 -16.19
CA ASP A 225 -3.11 -11.65 -14.83
C ASP A 225 -2.44 -10.31 -14.46
N PHE A 226 -2.58 -9.29 -15.30
CA PHE A 226 -2.15 -7.93 -14.91
C PHE A 226 -3.16 -7.31 -13.95
N ILE A 227 -2.69 -6.39 -13.10
CA ILE A 227 -3.59 -5.40 -12.55
C ILE A 227 -3.96 -4.42 -13.64
N PHE A 228 -5.24 -4.12 -13.79
CA PHE A 228 -5.70 -3.03 -14.62
C PHE A 228 -6.23 -1.88 -13.76
N ILE A 229 -5.88 -0.67 -14.16
CA ILE A 229 -6.45 0.58 -13.68
C ILE A 229 -7.24 1.19 -14.83
N HIS A 230 -8.53 1.26 -14.68
CA HIS A 230 -9.44 1.82 -15.69
C HIS A 230 -9.81 3.24 -15.30
N PHE A 231 -9.35 4.23 -16.08
CA PHE A 231 -9.80 5.61 -15.92
C PHE A 231 -11.25 5.73 -16.36
N LEU A 232 -12.04 6.37 -15.53
CA LEU A 232 -13.39 6.76 -15.87
C LEU A 232 -13.42 8.21 -16.43
N PRO A 233 -14.41 8.57 -17.26
CA PRO A 233 -14.63 9.95 -17.70
C PRO A 233 -15.25 10.82 -16.57
N LEU A 234 -14.80 10.62 -15.35
CA LEU A 234 -15.19 11.29 -14.12
C LEU A 234 -13.92 11.80 -13.44
N THR A 235 -13.94 13.03 -12.95
CA THR A 235 -12.77 13.65 -12.33
C THR A 235 -12.22 12.78 -11.20
N ASP A 236 -10.92 12.51 -11.23
CA ASP A 236 -10.16 11.75 -10.22
C ASP A 236 -10.81 10.41 -9.79
N THR A 237 -11.55 9.79 -10.73
CA THR A 237 -12.24 8.52 -10.49
C THR A 237 -11.69 7.43 -11.40
N TRP A 238 -11.36 6.28 -10.79
CA TRP A 238 -10.80 5.14 -11.49
C TRP A 238 -11.25 3.82 -10.87
N VAL A 239 -11.07 2.73 -11.61
CA VAL A 239 -11.45 1.38 -11.19
C VAL A 239 -10.23 0.48 -11.21
N TRP A 240 -10.02 -0.30 -10.14
CA TRP A 240 -9.08 -1.40 -10.21
C TRP A 240 -9.75 -2.70 -10.65
N GLN A 241 -8.99 -3.51 -11.39
CA GLN A 241 -9.30 -4.88 -11.74
C GLN A 241 -8.12 -5.74 -11.28
N ILE A 242 -8.34 -6.60 -10.28
CA ILE A 242 -7.28 -7.42 -9.66
C ILE A 242 -7.72 -8.88 -9.66
N PRO A 243 -7.02 -9.78 -10.36
CA PRO A 243 -7.25 -11.23 -10.27
C PRO A 243 -7.02 -11.75 -8.85
N ILE A 244 -7.97 -12.49 -8.28
CA ILE A 244 -7.86 -13.09 -6.94
C ILE A 244 -7.69 -14.61 -7.02
N THR A 245 -8.42 -15.24 -7.94
CA THR A 245 -8.29 -16.64 -8.30
C THR A 245 -8.31 -16.78 -9.82
N GLU A 246 -8.40 -17.98 -10.34
CA GLU A 246 -8.59 -18.22 -11.78
C GLU A 246 -9.84 -17.53 -12.31
N THR A 247 -10.94 -17.53 -11.57
CA THR A 247 -12.24 -16.98 -12.00
C THR A 247 -12.67 -15.71 -11.26
N VAL A 248 -12.25 -15.52 -10.01
CA VAL A 248 -12.65 -14.39 -9.17
C VAL A 248 -11.74 -13.19 -9.41
N THR A 249 -12.37 -12.03 -9.58
CA THR A 249 -11.70 -10.73 -9.78
C THR A 249 -12.20 -9.72 -8.75
N SER A 250 -11.29 -9.03 -8.09
CA SER A 250 -11.60 -7.87 -7.25
C SER A 250 -11.76 -6.63 -8.13
N ILE A 251 -12.88 -5.94 -7.97
CA ILE A 251 -13.20 -4.70 -8.67
C ILE A 251 -13.51 -3.63 -7.62
N GLY A 252 -12.89 -2.47 -7.76
CA GLY A 252 -13.21 -1.36 -6.88
C GLY A 252 -13.08 -0.01 -7.55
N VAL A 253 -14.06 0.84 -7.29
CA VAL A 253 -14.11 2.24 -7.70
C VAL A 253 -13.42 3.08 -6.65
N VAL A 254 -12.46 3.90 -7.04
CA VAL A 254 -11.82 4.92 -6.20
C VAL A 254 -12.25 6.29 -6.68
N THR A 255 -12.67 7.15 -5.76
CA THR A 255 -13.13 8.50 -6.04
C THR A 255 -12.83 9.45 -4.88
N GLN A 256 -13.00 10.74 -5.10
CA GLN A 256 -12.81 11.74 -4.04
C GLN A 256 -13.90 11.63 -2.96
N LYS A 257 -13.52 11.88 -1.70
CA LYS A 257 -14.42 11.87 -0.55
C LYS A 257 -15.63 12.79 -0.72
N ALA A 258 -15.44 13.95 -1.33
CA ALA A 258 -16.53 14.91 -1.57
C ALA A 258 -17.62 14.27 -2.42
N ARG A 259 -17.25 13.66 -3.56
CA ARG A 259 -18.18 12.95 -4.45
C ARG A 259 -18.87 11.78 -3.74
N PHE A 260 -18.08 10.97 -3.01
CA PHE A 260 -18.61 9.85 -2.22
C PHE A 260 -19.62 10.33 -1.18
N ALA A 261 -19.32 11.41 -0.45
CA ALA A 261 -20.19 11.93 0.61
C ALA A 261 -21.54 12.48 0.09
N GLU A 262 -21.58 12.95 -1.15
CA GLU A 262 -22.81 13.44 -1.77
C GLU A 262 -23.72 12.30 -2.23
N ALA A 263 -23.14 11.25 -2.83
CA ALA A 263 -23.91 10.25 -3.58
C ALA A 263 -24.04 8.88 -2.86
N ALA A 264 -23.05 8.45 -2.10
CA ALA A 264 -22.98 7.09 -1.56
C ALA A 264 -23.56 6.91 -0.14
N LYS A 265 -24.12 7.95 0.47
CA LYS A 265 -24.59 7.90 1.86
C LYS A 265 -25.68 6.87 2.11
N GLU A 266 -26.45 6.51 1.08
CA GLU A 266 -27.65 5.68 1.23
C GLU A 266 -27.51 4.32 0.53
N ASP A 267 -26.70 4.21 -0.56
CA ASP A 267 -26.58 2.97 -1.32
C ASP A 267 -25.20 2.87 -2.01
N LEU A 268 -24.30 2.06 -1.43
CA LEU A 268 -22.96 1.81 -1.97
C LEU A 268 -23.01 1.13 -3.34
N GLU A 269 -23.94 0.21 -3.54
CA GLU A 269 -24.10 -0.53 -4.78
C GLU A 269 -24.56 0.39 -5.91
N ALA A 270 -25.60 1.20 -5.67
CA ALA A 270 -26.07 2.16 -6.65
C ALA A 270 -24.97 3.13 -7.08
N PHE A 271 -24.19 3.64 -6.14
CA PHE A 271 -23.07 4.54 -6.46
C PHE A 271 -21.95 3.84 -7.24
N PHE A 272 -21.63 2.59 -6.89
CA PHE A 272 -20.66 1.80 -7.66
C PHE A 272 -21.09 1.68 -9.13
N TRP A 273 -22.35 1.28 -9.36
CA TRP A 273 -22.88 1.13 -10.71
C TRP A 273 -23.04 2.45 -11.47
N GLU A 274 -23.34 3.55 -10.78
CA GLU A 274 -23.31 4.90 -11.39
C GLU A 274 -21.91 5.24 -11.92
N CYS A 275 -20.88 5.03 -11.12
CA CYS A 275 -19.50 5.29 -11.52
C CYS A 275 -19.09 4.42 -12.71
N VAL A 276 -19.31 3.10 -12.61
CA VAL A 276 -18.96 2.13 -13.64
C VAL A 276 -19.73 2.36 -14.95
N GLY A 277 -21.02 2.75 -14.84
CA GLY A 277 -21.87 3.06 -15.98
C GLY A 277 -21.41 4.26 -16.84
N SER A 278 -20.51 5.10 -16.27
CA SER A 278 -19.84 6.14 -17.06
C SER A 278 -18.91 5.58 -18.15
N ARG A 279 -18.58 4.27 -18.08
CA ARG A 279 -17.80 3.52 -19.06
C ARG A 279 -18.57 2.26 -19.48
N PRO A 280 -19.42 2.35 -20.52
CA PRO A 280 -20.38 1.29 -20.87
C PRO A 280 -19.77 -0.09 -21.13
N GLU A 281 -18.58 -0.17 -21.72
CA GLU A 281 -17.89 -1.45 -21.96
C GLU A 281 -17.49 -2.14 -20.67
N LEU A 282 -17.07 -1.39 -19.63
CA LEU A 282 -16.76 -1.93 -18.32
C LEU A 282 -18.02 -2.37 -17.59
N GLU A 283 -19.09 -1.58 -17.64
CA GLU A 283 -20.38 -1.94 -17.06
C GLU A 283 -20.92 -3.24 -17.69
N ALA A 284 -20.92 -3.35 -19.00
CA ALA A 284 -21.41 -4.53 -19.70
C ALA A 284 -20.64 -5.79 -19.30
N ALA A 285 -19.30 -5.70 -19.19
CA ALA A 285 -18.47 -6.82 -18.76
C ALA A 285 -18.78 -7.22 -17.31
N LEU A 286 -18.97 -6.27 -16.39
CA LEU A 286 -19.30 -6.56 -14.98
C LEU A 286 -20.72 -7.10 -14.81
N ARG A 287 -21.71 -6.60 -15.59
CA ARG A 287 -23.10 -7.10 -15.54
C ARG A 287 -23.23 -8.56 -16.00
N SER A 288 -22.27 -9.07 -16.75
CA SER A 288 -22.24 -10.48 -17.19
C SER A 288 -21.62 -11.44 -16.17
N SER A 289 -21.10 -10.94 -15.05
CA SER A 289 -20.43 -11.71 -13.99
C SER A 289 -21.25 -11.76 -12.71
N GLU A 290 -20.93 -12.67 -11.80
CA GLU A 290 -21.63 -12.87 -10.52
C GLU A 290 -20.89 -12.14 -9.39
N GLN A 291 -21.57 -11.28 -8.64
CA GLN A 291 -21.04 -10.69 -7.42
C GLN A 291 -21.01 -11.72 -6.30
N VAL A 292 -19.83 -12.00 -5.74
CA VAL A 292 -19.63 -13.04 -4.72
C VAL A 292 -19.34 -12.52 -3.31
N ARG A 293 -19.27 -11.20 -3.14
CA ARG A 293 -19.12 -10.53 -1.83
C ARG A 293 -20.03 -9.29 -1.76
N PRO A 294 -20.46 -8.86 -0.55
CA PRO A 294 -21.13 -7.59 -0.39
C PRO A 294 -20.18 -6.42 -0.72
N PHE A 295 -20.74 -5.30 -1.20
CA PHE A 295 -19.98 -4.07 -1.37
C PHE A 295 -19.45 -3.58 -0.03
N LYS A 296 -18.20 -3.13 -0.03
CA LYS A 296 -17.54 -2.50 1.11
C LYS A 296 -16.98 -1.14 0.71
N ALA A 297 -17.03 -0.22 1.65
CA ALA A 297 -16.41 1.09 1.51
C ALA A 297 -15.18 1.19 2.39
N GLU A 298 -14.12 1.74 1.84
CA GLU A 298 -12.86 2.01 2.52
C GLU A 298 -12.51 3.49 2.35
N GLY A 299 -12.22 4.17 3.44
CA GLY A 299 -11.92 5.61 3.43
C GLY A 299 -10.88 6.02 4.44
N ASP A 300 -10.62 7.34 4.51
CA ASP A 300 -9.63 7.96 5.39
C ASP A 300 -8.23 7.32 5.27
N TYR A 301 -7.81 7.08 4.02
CA TYR A 301 -6.56 6.39 3.73
C TYR A 301 -5.33 7.23 4.04
N SER A 302 -5.39 8.55 3.77
CA SER A 302 -4.19 9.36 3.69
C SER A 302 -3.95 10.11 4.99
N TYR A 303 -2.88 9.75 5.68
CA TYR A 303 -2.44 10.41 6.91
C TYR A 303 -0.95 10.19 7.15
N ALA A 304 -0.37 11.00 8.03
CA ALA A 304 1.01 10.88 8.49
C ALA A 304 1.07 10.85 10.02
N MET A 305 2.21 10.39 10.54
CA MET A 305 2.57 10.55 11.94
C MET A 305 3.69 11.58 12.07
N LYS A 306 3.52 12.60 12.93
CA LYS A 306 4.59 13.56 13.26
C LYS A 306 5.82 12.85 13.85
N GLN A 307 5.58 11.75 14.54
CA GLN A 307 6.60 10.91 15.18
C GLN A 307 6.24 9.45 14.94
N ILE A 308 7.19 8.66 14.41
CA ILE A 308 7.02 7.23 14.12
C ILE A 308 7.89 6.33 15.02
N CYS A 309 8.79 6.91 15.79
CA CYS A 309 9.58 6.21 16.79
C CYS A 309 9.86 7.10 18.00
N GLY A 310 10.07 6.50 19.14
CA GLY A 310 10.42 7.16 20.40
C GLY A 310 11.12 6.18 21.33
N ASP A 311 11.33 6.58 22.58
CA ASP A 311 11.89 5.69 23.58
C ASP A 311 10.97 4.48 23.76
N ASN A 312 11.52 3.30 23.52
CA ASN A 312 10.84 2.01 23.64
C ASN A 312 9.64 1.78 22.69
N PHE A 313 9.49 2.53 21.62
CA PHE A 313 8.49 2.22 20.59
C PHE A 313 8.91 2.57 19.17
N VAL A 314 8.38 1.81 18.21
CA VAL A 314 8.46 2.02 16.75
C VAL A 314 7.10 1.75 16.11
N MET A 315 6.67 2.59 15.17
CA MET A 315 5.47 2.38 14.35
C MET A 315 5.89 1.92 12.96
N ILE A 316 5.21 0.93 12.38
CA ILE A 316 5.49 0.37 11.05
C ILE A 316 4.22 0.20 10.22
N GLY A 317 4.38 0.08 8.90
CA GLY A 317 3.26 -0.06 7.97
C GLY A 317 2.29 1.12 8.06
N ASP A 318 1.00 0.82 7.92
CA ASP A 318 -0.04 1.85 7.97
C ASP A 318 -0.13 2.53 9.34
N ALA A 319 0.34 1.90 10.42
CA ALA A 319 0.42 2.57 11.73
C ALA A 319 1.40 3.75 11.73
N ALA A 320 2.41 3.73 10.85
CA ALA A 320 3.34 4.84 10.65
C ALA A 320 2.85 5.81 9.56
N ARG A 321 2.36 5.30 8.43
CA ARG A 321 1.96 6.11 7.29
C ARG A 321 1.14 5.31 6.28
N PHE A 322 0.07 5.89 5.78
CA PHE A 322 -0.58 5.47 4.53
C PHE A 322 -0.71 6.67 3.57
N VAL A 323 -0.52 6.42 2.27
CA VAL A 323 -0.61 7.47 1.24
C VAL A 323 -1.85 7.28 0.38
N ASP A 324 -1.86 6.28 -0.52
CA ASP A 324 -2.95 6.09 -1.49
C ASP A 324 -2.87 4.69 -2.12
N PRO A 325 -3.99 4.06 -2.53
CA PRO A 325 -3.99 2.70 -3.07
C PRO A 325 -3.53 2.57 -4.53
N ILE A 326 -3.40 3.67 -5.29
CA ILE A 326 -3.28 3.65 -6.76
C ILE A 326 -2.14 2.78 -7.32
N PHE A 327 -0.98 2.73 -6.67
CA PHE A 327 0.18 1.95 -7.13
C PHE A 327 0.46 0.71 -6.30
N SER A 328 -0.53 0.15 -5.61
CA SER A 328 -0.38 -1.06 -4.78
C SER A 328 0.68 -0.92 -3.67
N THR A 329 0.82 0.27 -3.10
CA THR A 329 1.94 0.63 -2.21
C THR A 329 1.80 0.07 -0.79
N GLY A 330 0.57 -0.12 -0.29
CA GLY A 330 0.32 -0.37 1.13
C GLY A 330 1.04 -1.61 1.68
N VAL A 331 0.89 -2.77 1.05
CA VAL A 331 1.56 -4.00 1.50
C VAL A 331 3.08 -3.90 1.32
N SER A 332 3.55 -3.25 0.24
CA SER A 332 4.98 -3.02 0.03
C SER A 332 5.60 -2.16 1.13
N ILE A 333 4.94 -1.05 1.50
CA ILE A 333 5.36 -0.20 2.61
C ILE A 333 5.32 -0.99 3.93
N ALA A 334 4.27 -1.80 4.15
CA ALA A 334 4.14 -2.61 5.36
C ALA A 334 5.32 -3.58 5.54
N LEU A 335 5.65 -4.36 4.50
CA LEU A 335 6.74 -5.33 4.54
C LEU A 335 8.11 -4.65 4.64
N ASN A 336 8.36 -3.63 3.80
CA ASN A 336 9.66 -2.95 3.77
C ASN A 336 9.89 -2.09 5.02
N SER A 337 8.86 -1.42 5.57
CA SER A 337 9.00 -0.70 6.84
C SER A 337 9.35 -1.64 8.00
N ALA A 338 8.75 -2.84 8.05
CA ALA A 338 9.10 -3.87 9.01
C ALA A 338 10.58 -4.31 8.86
N ARG A 339 11.01 -4.60 7.62
CA ARG A 339 12.41 -4.95 7.31
C ARG A 339 13.38 -3.88 7.77
N LEU A 340 13.11 -2.61 7.44
CA LEU A 340 13.96 -1.47 7.80
C LEU A 340 14.00 -1.26 9.33
N ALA A 341 12.83 -1.30 9.99
CA ALA A 341 12.75 -1.14 11.43
C ALA A 341 13.46 -2.26 12.19
N CYS A 342 13.34 -3.52 11.73
CA CYS A 342 13.97 -4.67 12.37
C CYS A 342 15.49 -4.59 12.37
N ASN A 343 16.13 -3.98 11.37
CA ASN A 343 17.58 -3.76 11.39
C ASN A 343 18.01 -2.90 12.59
N ASP A 344 17.31 -1.77 12.80
CA ASP A 344 17.60 -0.89 13.92
C ASP A 344 17.18 -1.52 15.26
N ILE A 345 16.06 -2.27 15.30
CA ILE A 345 15.58 -2.94 16.52
C ILE A 345 16.56 -4.03 16.98
N ILE A 346 17.10 -4.84 16.08
CA ILE A 346 18.08 -5.89 16.40
C ILE A 346 19.34 -5.25 16.96
N ALA A 347 19.88 -4.21 16.33
CA ALA A 347 21.05 -3.48 16.82
C ALA A 347 20.79 -2.80 18.18
N ALA A 348 19.59 -2.27 18.41
CA ALA A 348 19.19 -1.70 19.70
C ALA A 348 19.10 -2.78 20.80
N ALA A 349 18.59 -3.97 20.47
CA ALA A 349 18.51 -5.10 21.40
C ALA A 349 19.89 -5.61 21.79
N GLU A 350 20.81 -5.74 20.84
CA GLU A 350 22.21 -6.11 21.09
C GLU A 350 22.93 -5.09 22.02
N ALA A 351 22.62 -3.80 21.84
CA ALA A 351 23.15 -2.72 22.68
C ALA A 351 22.43 -2.61 24.03
N GLY A 352 21.31 -3.29 24.24
CA GLY A 352 20.47 -3.16 25.43
C GLY A 352 19.81 -1.80 25.60
N ASP A 353 19.66 -1.02 24.52
CA ASP A 353 19.25 0.38 24.52
C ASP A 353 18.19 0.63 23.44
N PHE A 354 16.96 0.97 23.85
CA PHE A 354 15.81 1.23 22.96
C PHE A 354 15.41 2.71 22.94
N LYS A 355 16.35 3.61 23.11
CA LYS A 355 16.10 5.04 22.98
C LYS A 355 15.85 5.42 21.52
N ARG A 356 15.10 6.52 21.32
CA ARG A 356 14.71 7.02 20.00
C ARG A 356 15.86 7.13 19.01
N GLU A 357 17.04 7.54 19.47
CA GLU A 357 18.23 7.74 18.62
C GLU A 357 18.65 6.45 17.89
N ARG A 358 18.30 5.27 18.43
CA ARG A 358 18.58 3.97 17.81
C ARG A 358 17.77 3.70 16.56
N PHE A 359 16.67 4.41 16.35
CA PHE A 359 15.72 4.19 15.25
C PHE A 359 15.79 5.27 14.17
N THR A 360 16.84 6.09 14.16
CA THR A 360 16.98 7.22 13.23
C THR A 360 17.21 6.78 11.79
N THR A 361 17.90 5.66 11.55
CA THR A 361 18.12 5.10 10.21
C THR A 361 16.80 4.65 9.61
N TYR A 362 16.01 3.91 10.36
CA TYR A 362 14.66 3.51 9.98
C TYR A 362 13.79 4.73 9.64
N GLU A 363 13.69 5.71 10.55
CA GLU A 363 12.89 6.91 10.36
C GLU A 363 13.28 7.65 9.08
N MET A 364 14.57 7.85 8.83
CA MET A 364 15.10 8.54 7.65
C MET A 364 14.74 7.79 6.36
N LEU A 365 14.96 6.47 6.32
CA LEU A 365 14.71 5.65 5.13
C LEU A 365 13.22 5.56 4.81
N LEU A 366 12.37 5.34 5.83
CA LEU A 366 10.92 5.28 5.61
C LEU A 366 10.39 6.62 5.10
N ARG A 367 10.76 7.73 5.72
CA ARG A 367 10.33 9.07 5.29
C ARG A 367 10.76 9.38 3.86
N ARG A 368 11.97 8.99 3.46
CA ARG A 368 12.47 9.14 2.09
C ARG A 368 11.61 8.36 1.10
N GLY A 369 11.42 7.06 1.31
CA GLY A 369 10.64 6.21 0.41
C GLY A 369 9.19 6.66 0.29
N VAL A 370 8.57 7.00 1.41
CA VAL A 370 7.19 7.48 1.42
C VAL A 370 7.05 8.84 0.75
N ARG A 371 8.04 9.75 0.88
CA ARG A 371 8.05 11.02 0.14
C ARG A 371 8.07 10.80 -1.37
N ASN A 372 8.92 9.91 -1.86
CA ASN A 372 8.99 9.58 -3.27
C ASN A 372 7.65 9.01 -3.77
N TRP A 373 7.02 8.12 -2.99
CA TRP A 373 5.68 7.63 -3.29
C TRP A 373 4.64 8.75 -3.32
N TYR A 374 4.65 9.62 -2.30
CA TYR A 374 3.70 10.73 -2.20
C TYR A 374 3.79 11.66 -3.42
N GLU A 375 4.99 12.01 -3.83
CA GLU A 375 5.21 12.87 -5.00
C GLU A 375 4.80 12.18 -6.30
N PHE A 376 5.11 10.90 -6.46
CA PHE A 376 4.71 10.15 -7.65
C PHE A 376 3.18 10.03 -7.78
N ILE A 377 2.50 9.76 -6.67
CA ILE A 377 1.03 9.73 -6.62
C ILE A 377 0.45 11.12 -6.87
N SER A 378 1.03 12.16 -6.31
CA SER A 378 0.61 13.56 -6.52
C SER A 378 0.69 13.96 -8.01
N VAL A 379 1.81 13.65 -8.67
CA VAL A 379 1.98 13.85 -10.11
C VAL A 379 0.90 13.14 -10.92
N TYR A 380 0.61 11.89 -10.55
CA TYR A 380 -0.41 11.08 -11.21
C TYR A 380 -1.81 11.72 -11.13
N TYR A 381 -2.25 12.15 -9.95
CA TYR A 381 -3.56 12.79 -9.79
C TYR A 381 -3.64 14.18 -10.41
N ARG A 382 -2.52 14.89 -10.46
CA ARG A 382 -2.50 16.24 -11.08
C ARG A 382 -2.57 16.22 -12.59
N LEU A 383 -1.93 15.23 -13.22
CA LEU A 383 -1.93 15.12 -14.68
C LEU A 383 -1.67 13.66 -15.10
N ASN A 384 -2.69 12.82 -15.06
CA ASN A 384 -2.58 11.37 -15.30
C ASN A 384 -2.09 11.01 -16.72
N ILE A 385 -2.28 11.89 -17.71
CA ILE A 385 -1.75 11.70 -19.07
C ILE A 385 -0.21 11.64 -19.10
N LEU A 386 0.46 12.35 -18.18
CA LEU A 386 1.90 12.29 -18.04
C LEU A 386 2.40 10.89 -17.74
N PHE A 387 1.69 10.18 -16.87
CA PHE A 387 2.05 8.82 -16.52
C PHE A 387 2.14 7.94 -17.78
N THR A 388 1.10 7.97 -18.63
CA THR A 388 1.08 7.24 -19.90
C THR A 388 2.20 7.68 -20.83
N ALA A 389 2.43 9.01 -20.97
CA ALA A 389 3.47 9.56 -21.81
C ALA A 389 4.87 9.09 -21.36
N PHE A 390 5.14 9.13 -20.07
CA PHE A 390 6.45 8.72 -19.52
C PHE A 390 6.66 7.19 -19.53
N VAL A 391 5.59 6.40 -19.39
CA VAL A 391 5.65 4.95 -19.60
C VAL A 391 5.99 4.60 -21.05
N GLN A 392 5.50 5.36 -22.01
CA GLN A 392 5.77 5.13 -23.44
C GLN A 392 7.11 5.72 -23.91
N ASP A 393 7.71 6.67 -23.18
CA ASP A 393 8.97 7.30 -23.54
C ASP A 393 10.17 6.45 -23.08
N PRO A 394 11.02 5.94 -23.99
CA PRO A 394 12.19 5.12 -23.64
C PRO A 394 13.17 5.81 -22.68
N ARG A 395 13.21 7.14 -22.64
CA ARG A 395 14.11 7.90 -21.74
C ARG A 395 13.73 7.75 -20.27
N TYR A 396 12.45 7.55 -19.99
CA TYR A 396 11.88 7.56 -18.63
C TYR A 396 11.22 6.25 -18.24
N ARG A 397 10.90 5.37 -19.21
CA ARG A 397 10.17 4.12 -18.98
C ARG A 397 10.75 3.29 -17.84
N LEU A 398 12.05 3.06 -17.83
CA LEU A 398 12.69 2.25 -16.79
C LEU A 398 12.69 2.94 -15.41
N ASP A 399 12.72 4.27 -15.36
CA ASP A 399 12.59 5.02 -14.13
C ASP A 399 11.16 4.92 -13.55
N VAL A 400 10.15 5.04 -14.42
CA VAL A 400 8.75 4.82 -14.02
C VAL A 400 8.55 3.38 -13.56
N LEU A 401 9.09 2.41 -14.28
CA LEU A 401 9.02 1.00 -13.90
C LEU A 401 9.71 0.74 -12.55
N LYS A 402 10.86 1.36 -12.28
CA LYS A 402 11.54 1.33 -10.97
C LYS A 402 10.59 1.72 -9.84
N MET A 403 9.86 2.81 -10.02
CA MET A 403 8.88 3.28 -9.04
C MET A 403 7.72 2.28 -8.88
N LEU A 404 7.15 1.80 -9.99
CA LEU A 404 6.06 0.81 -9.98
C LEU A 404 6.46 -0.55 -9.40
N GLN A 405 7.74 -0.92 -9.48
CA GLN A 405 8.29 -2.10 -8.81
C GLN A 405 8.45 -1.92 -7.29
N GLY A 406 8.26 -0.70 -6.76
CA GLY A 406 8.36 -0.39 -5.33
C GLY A 406 9.77 -0.01 -4.86
N ASN A 407 10.71 0.22 -5.77
CA ASN A 407 12.08 0.61 -5.42
C ASN A 407 12.17 2.14 -5.19
N MET A 408 11.73 2.58 -4.01
CA MET A 408 11.56 4.01 -3.66
C MET A 408 12.47 4.51 -2.53
N TYR A 409 13.31 3.63 -1.96
CA TYR A 409 14.12 3.95 -0.77
C TYR A 409 15.53 4.41 -1.10
N ASP A 410 15.92 4.43 -2.38
CA ASP A 410 17.25 4.87 -2.84
C ASP A 410 17.52 6.35 -2.54
N GLU A 411 18.79 6.74 -2.45
CA GLU A 411 19.18 8.13 -2.18
C GLU A 411 18.87 9.07 -3.35
N ALA A 412 19.07 8.60 -4.57
CA ALA A 412 18.83 9.40 -5.76
C ALA A 412 17.33 9.45 -6.08
N GLU A 413 16.81 10.67 -6.21
CA GLU A 413 15.46 10.89 -6.69
C GLU A 413 15.31 10.37 -8.13
N PRO A 414 14.21 9.67 -8.49
CA PRO A 414 13.97 9.23 -9.86
C PRO A 414 13.92 10.40 -10.84
N LYS A 415 14.70 10.34 -11.93
CA LYS A 415 14.76 11.41 -12.93
C LYS A 415 13.40 11.68 -13.58
N ALA A 416 12.62 10.61 -13.83
CA ALA A 416 11.28 10.73 -14.35
C ALA A 416 10.41 11.61 -13.45
N LEU A 417 10.49 11.46 -12.10
CA LEU A 417 9.71 12.23 -11.16
C LEU A 417 10.06 13.73 -11.19
N VAL A 418 11.35 14.05 -11.28
CA VAL A 418 11.82 15.43 -11.42
C VAL A 418 11.23 16.06 -12.68
N GLU A 419 11.28 15.34 -13.80
CA GLU A 419 10.79 15.86 -15.09
C GLU A 419 9.26 15.96 -15.12
N MET A 420 8.54 14.98 -14.58
CA MET A 420 7.10 15.06 -14.44
C MET A 420 6.65 16.32 -13.68
N ARG A 421 7.35 16.68 -12.60
CA ARG A 421 7.07 17.94 -11.87
C ARG A 421 7.35 19.18 -12.71
N ASN A 422 8.40 19.19 -13.50
CA ASN A 422 8.72 20.30 -14.39
C ASN A 422 7.63 20.49 -15.44
N VAL A 423 7.17 19.39 -16.05
CA VAL A 423 6.08 19.43 -17.04
C VAL A 423 4.79 19.94 -16.41
N ILE A 424 4.41 19.44 -15.22
CA ILE A 424 3.20 19.94 -14.53
C ILE A 424 3.28 21.45 -14.31
N ARG A 425 4.43 21.98 -13.82
CA ARG A 425 4.58 23.42 -13.63
C ARG A 425 4.44 24.21 -14.93
N ALA A 426 4.99 23.68 -16.03
CA ALA A 426 4.85 24.32 -17.34
C ALA A 426 3.39 24.34 -17.80
N VAL A 427 2.67 23.23 -17.62
CA VAL A 427 1.24 23.12 -17.98
C VAL A 427 0.39 24.09 -17.13
N GLU A 428 0.67 24.19 -15.82
CA GLU A 428 -0.06 25.09 -14.92
C GLU A 428 0.16 26.58 -15.23
N GLN A 429 1.34 26.93 -15.73
CA GLN A 429 1.71 28.31 -16.06
C GLN A 429 1.22 28.76 -17.43
N ASP A 430 0.79 27.86 -18.28
CA ASP A 430 0.32 28.14 -19.64
C ASP A 430 -1.12 27.65 -19.86
N PRO A 431 -2.12 28.53 -19.71
CA PRO A 431 -3.54 28.18 -19.95
C PRO A 431 -3.86 27.71 -21.38
N GLU A 432 -3.01 28.07 -22.35
CA GLU A 432 -3.14 27.63 -23.76
C GLU A 432 -2.45 26.27 -23.99
N HIS A 433 -1.79 25.72 -23.00
CA HIS A 433 -1.11 24.44 -23.13
C HIS A 433 -2.11 23.32 -23.42
N LEU A 434 -1.79 22.44 -24.39
CA LEU A 434 -2.64 21.34 -24.83
C LEU A 434 -3.18 20.45 -23.68
N TRP A 435 -2.40 20.30 -22.61
CA TRP A 435 -2.77 19.47 -21.46
C TRP A 435 -3.40 20.25 -20.29
N HIS A 436 -3.47 21.57 -20.39
CA HIS A 436 -4.06 22.37 -19.32
C HIS A 436 -5.51 21.96 -18.96
N PRO A 437 -6.40 21.61 -19.92
CA PRO A 437 -7.76 21.16 -19.61
C PRO A 437 -7.83 19.80 -18.89
N TYR A 438 -6.72 19.07 -18.81
CA TYR A 438 -6.63 17.76 -18.17
C TYR A 438 -5.97 17.78 -16.81
N LEU A 439 -5.66 18.96 -16.26
CA LEU A 439 -5.18 19.08 -14.89
C LEU A 439 -6.24 18.61 -13.91
N GLY A 440 -5.85 17.72 -13.01
CA GLY A 440 -6.72 17.24 -11.93
C GLY A 440 -6.89 18.31 -10.83
N GLU A 441 -7.92 18.14 -10.01
CA GLU A 441 -8.32 19.09 -8.97
C GLU A 441 -7.64 18.88 -7.62
N LEU A 442 -6.39 18.45 -7.57
CA LEU A 442 -5.68 18.35 -6.27
C LEU A 442 -5.61 19.71 -5.58
N SER A 443 -6.27 19.81 -4.43
CA SER A 443 -6.56 21.06 -3.74
C SER A 443 -5.36 21.75 -3.08
N ALA A 444 -4.19 21.12 -3.04
CA ALA A 444 -2.98 21.70 -2.45
C ALA A 444 -1.71 21.23 -3.17
N PRO A 445 -1.40 21.78 -4.34
CA PRO A 445 -0.31 21.29 -5.21
C PRO A 445 1.09 21.42 -4.61
N THR A 446 1.26 22.11 -3.51
CA THR A 446 2.56 22.45 -2.91
C THR A 446 2.65 22.17 -1.41
N ALA A 447 1.65 21.51 -0.82
CA ALA A 447 1.79 21.09 0.56
C ALA A 447 2.95 20.11 0.63
N ALA A 448 4.06 20.51 1.24
CA ALA A 448 5.12 19.57 1.56
C ALA A 448 4.51 18.42 2.37
N PRO A 449 4.86 17.16 2.03
CA PRO A 449 4.33 16.03 2.78
C PRO A 449 4.60 16.25 4.27
N ILE A 450 3.54 16.14 5.07
CA ILE A 450 3.69 16.23 6.53
C ILE A 450 4.33 14.92 6.97
N PHE A 451 5.53 15.02 7.49
CA PHE A 451 6.28 13.89 8.06
C PHE A 451 6.66 14.18 9.49
#